data_b88ec19aae9fc883761f90875e5347a6
#
_entry.id   b88ec19aae9fc883761f90875e5347a6
#
_cell.length_a   1.000
_cell.length_b   1.000
_cell.length_c   1.000
_cell.angle_alpha   90.00
_cell.angle_beta   90.00
_cell.angle_gamma   90.00
#
_symmetry.space_group_name_H-M   'P 1'
#
loop_
_entity.id
_entity.type
_entity.pdbx_description
1 polymer ?
#
loop_
_entity_poly.entity_id
_entity_poly.type
_entity_poly.pdbx_seq_one_letter_code
_entity_poly.pdbx_strand_id
1 'polypeptide(L)'
;TYTFILTVTDNDGLTDKDTLLIKLDSLQLLAPLADAGEDINITLPVSNVALDGNGTDEDGTIIGIHWAQIGNTPSMANISDTASFTPVISDLKEGTYTFVLTVVDNDDLFDSDTVLVIVNPAVNLAPTANAGTDISILLPTNSAVLNGSGTDADGTIVSYAWEQVGSTPNNATIIGISTPNPTVASLIIGTYTFKLTVTDDDG
;
A
#
# COMPACT_ATOMS: atom_id res chain seq x y z
N THR A 1 10.82 -55.53 -8.10
CA THR A 1 11.94 -56.17 -8.82
C THR A 1 11.46 -57.55 -9.31
N TYR A 2 11.70 -57.83 -10.58
CA TYR A 2 11.38 -59.10 -11.25
C TYR A 2 12.68 -59.76 -11.65
N THR A 3 12.79 -61.06 -11.35
CA THR A 3 13.96 -61.86 -11.72
C THR A 3 13.55 -62.89 -12.79
N PHE A 4 14.23 -62.87 -13.91
CA PHE A 4 14.05 -63.83 -14.97
C PHE A 4 15.31 -64.70 -15.07
N ILE A 5 15.13 -66.02 -15.19
CA ILE A 5 16.21 -66.95 -15.29
C ILE A 5 16.08 -67.64 -16.66
N LEU A 6 17.11 -67.44 -17.53
CA LEU A 6 17.26 -68.21 -18.75
C LEU A 6 18.02 -69.49 -18.41
N THR A 7 17.49 -70.63 -18.79
CA THR A 7 18.20 -71.89 -18.73
C THR A 7 18.33 -72.48 -20.14
N VAL A 8 19.53 -72.72 -20.55
CA VAL A 8 19.83 -73.39 -21.80
C VAL A 8 20.28 -74.83 -21.52
N THR A 9 19.89 -75.77 -22.39
CA THR A 9 20.25 -77.20 -22.26
C THR A 9 20.80 -77.65 -23.56
N ASP A 10 21.98 -78.34 -23.58
CA ASP A 10 22.59 -78.93 -24.78
C ASP A 10 22.00 -80.31 -25.09
N ASN A 11 22.48 -80.94 -26.17
CA ASN A 11 22.00 -82.27 -26.61
C ASN A 11 22.49 -83.45 -25.74
N ASP A 12 23.45 -83.21 -24.84
CA ASP A 12 23.91 -84.14 -23.80
C ASP A 12 23.22 -83.96 -22.44
N GLY A 13 22.26 -83.00 -22.35
CA GLY A 13 21.48 -82.72 -21.16
C GLY A 13 22.18 -81.82 -20.14
N LEU A 14 23.34 -81.23 -20.46
CA LEU A 14 24.01 -80.25 -19.61
C LEU A 14 23.29 -78.91 -19.69
N THR A 15 23.24 -78.19 -18.59
CA THR A 15 22.51 -76.90 -18.50
C THR A 15 23.41 -75.79 -18.00
N ASP A 16 23.21 -74.60 -18.56
CA ASP A 16 23.73 -73.34 -18.04
C ASP A 16 22.58 -72.37 -17.78
N LYS A 17 22.77 -71.42 -16.85
CA LYS A 17 21.73 -70.45 -16.44
C LYS A 17 22.32 -69.08 -16.33
N ASP A 18 21.53 -68.10 -16.84
CA ASP A 18 21.80 -66.68 -16.65
C ASP A 18 20.57 -65.99 -16.07
N THR A 19 20.78 -64.85 -15.38
CA THR A 19 19.75 -64.17 -14.64
C THR A 19 19.65 -62.70 -15.05
N LEU A 20 18.43 -62.28 -15.46
CA LEU A 20 18.11 -60.87 -15.74
C LEU A 20 17.25 -60.33 -14.62
N LEU A 21 17.63 -59.18 -14.08
CA LEU A 21 16.85 -58.40 -13.10
C LEU A 21 16.18 -57.21 -13.78
N ILE A 22 14.87 -57.09 -13.59
CA ILE A 22 14.14 -55.86 -13.92
C ILE A 22 13.65 -55.25 -12.58
N LYS A 23 14.13 -54.04 -12.30
CA LYS A 23 13.69 -53.23 -11.15
C LYS A 23 12.70 -52.19 -11.67
N LEU A 24 11.50 -52.24 -11.17
CA LEU A 24 10.50 -51.20 -11.35
C LEU A 24 10.43 -50.40 -10.05
N ASP A 25 10.83 -49.13 -10.13
CA ASP A 25 10.70 -48.21 -9.02
C ASP A 25 9.35 -47.46 -9.13
N SER A 26 8.81 -47.07 -8.00
CA SER A 26 7.62 -46.18 -7.98
C SER A 26 8.00 -44.79 -8.48
N LEU A 27 7.10 -44.17 -9.22
CA LEU A 27 7.17 -42.74 -9.47
C LEU A 27 7.14 -42.02 -8.12
N GLN A 28 8.08 -41.13 -7.90
CA GLN A 28 8.05 -40.22 -6.75
C GLN A 28 7.39 -38.94 -7.23
N LEU A 29 6.20 -38.67 -6.75
CA LEU A 29 5.50 -37.43 -7.03
C LEU A 29 6.15 -36.29 -6.23
N LEU A 30 6.39 -35.17 -6.86
CA LEU A 30 6.93 -33.94 -6.28
C LEU A 30 5.78 -32.96 -6.03
N ALA A 31 5.85 -32.23 -4.94
CA ALA A 31 4.92 -31.14 -4.70
C ALA A 31 5.29 -29.94 -5.60
N PRO A 32 4.31 -29.14 -6.00
CA PRO A 32 4.57 -27.91 -6.75
C PRO A 32 5.34 -26.90 -5.89
N LEU A 33 5.86 -25.87 -6.50
CA LEU A 33 6.49 -24.71 -5.84
C LEU A 33 5.61 -23.48 -6.06
N ALA A 34 5.12 -22.88 -4.96
CA ALA A 34 4.44 -21.60 -4.95
C ALA A 34 5.44 -20.45 -4.82
N ASP A 35 5.18 -19.35 -5.51
CA ASP A 35 5.90 -18.08 -5.41
C ASP A 35 4.87 -16.96 -5.38
N ALA A 36 4.71 -16.29 -4.23
CA ALA A 36 3.76 -15.20 -4.04
C ALA A 36 4.27 -13.85 -4.55
N GLY A 37 5.51 -13.80 -5.04
CA GLY A 37 6.19 -12.60 -5.49
C GLY A 37 6.82 -11.79 -4.37
N GLU A 38 7.41 -10.64 -4.74
CA GLU A 38 8.12 -9.75 -3.82
C GLU A 38 7.14 -8.94 -2.95
N ASP A 39 7.56 -8.58 -1.73
CA ASP A 39 6.82 -7.69 -0.85
C ASP A 39 6.58 -6.32 -1.49
N ILE A 40 5.38 -5.77 -1.29
CA ILE A 40 4.92 -4.56 -1.95
C ILE A 40 4.75 -3.43 -0.94
N ASN A 41 5.25 -2.23 -1.30
CA ASN A 41 5.05 -1.01 -0.53
C ASN A 41 4.26 0.00 -1.37
N ILE A 42 3.15 0.48 -0.83
CA ILE A 42 2.37 1.58 -1.40
C ILE A 42 2.17 2.67 -0.35
N THR A 43 1.80 3.87 -0.81
CA THR A 43 1.50 5.02 0.06
C THR A 43 0.12 5.55 -0.32
N LEU A 44 -0.74 5.80 0.67
CA LEU A 44 -2.04 6.44 0.45
C LEU A 44 -1.87 7.80 -0.26
N PRO A 45 -2.76 8.19 -1.16
CA PRO A 45 -4.10 7.64 -1.40
C PRO A 45 -4.14 6.40 -2.32
N VAL A 46 -2.99 5.85 -2.77
CA VAL A 46 -2.99 4.58 -3.51
C VAL A 46 -3.46 3.46 -2.59
N SER A 47 -4.63 2.88 -2.86
CA SER A 47 -5.31 1.88 -2.02
C SER A 47 -5.58 0.57 -2.74
N ASN A 48 -4.91 0.35 -3.87
CA ASN A 48 -4.98 -0.90 -4.63
C ASN A 48 -3.60 -1.28 -5.18
N VAL A 49 -3.40 -2.59 -5.42
CA VAL A 49 -2.17 -3.14 -5.98
C VAL A 49 -2.46 -4.49 -6.64
N ALA A 50 -1.73 -4.84 -7.69
CA ALA A 50 -1.74 -6.18 -8.25
C ALA A 50 -0.67 -7.04 -7.56
N LEU A 51 -1.02 -8.26 -7.18
CA LEU A 51 -0.05 -9.28 -6.78
C LEU A 51 0.52 -9.94 -8.04
N ASP A 52 1.72 -10.48 -7.94
CA ASP A 52 2.44 -11.12 -9.05
C ASP A 52 2.94 -12.50 -8.61
N GLY A 53 1.97 -13.41 -8.38
CA GLY A 53 2.25 -14.78 -7.99
C GLY A 53 2.57 -15.67 -9.19
N ASN A 54 3.22 -16.79 -8.89
CA ASN A 54 3.53 -17.84 -9.85
C ASN A 54 3.46 -19.22 -9.18
N GLY A 55 3.47 -20.27 -9.98
CA GLY A 55 3.56 -21.65 -9.50
C GLY A 55 4.20 -22.54 -10.56
N THR A 56 5.07 -23.42 -10.12
CA THR A 56 5.75 -24.39 -11.01
C THR A 56 5.67 -25.78 -10.43
N ASP A 57 5.68 -26.77 -11.30
CA ASP A 57 5.71 -28.16 -10.92
C ASP A 57 6.71 -28.89 -11.83
N GLU A 58 7.62 -29.68 -11.23
CA GLU A 58 8.75 -30.28 -11.96
C GLU A 58 8.35 -31.56 -12.70
N ASP A 59 7.36 -32.31 -12.18
CA ASP A 59 6.91 -33.58 -12.76
C ASP A 59 5.44 -33.57 -13.23
N GLY A 60 4.75 -32.39 -13.14
CA GLY A 60 3.35 -32.25 -13.51
C GLY A 60 2.94 -30.86 -13.98
N THR A 61 1.73 -30.46 -13.59
CA THR A 61 1.14 -29.17 -13.96
C THR A 61 0.28 -28.62 -12.81
N ILE A 62 0.28 -27.29 -12.64
CA ILE A 62 -0.60 -26.62 -11.68
C ILE A 62 -2.04 -26.65 -12.21
N ILE A 63 -2.96 -27.16 -11.40
CA ILE A 63 -4.40 -27.26 -11.70
C ILE A 63 -5.26 -26.38 -10.77
N GLY A 64 -4.71 -25.89 -9.65
CA GLY A 64 -5.41 -25.06 -8.68
C GLY A 64 -4.56 -23.90 -8.20
N ILE A 65 -5.20 -22.72 -8.05
CA ILE A 65 -4.62 -21.49 -7.53
C ILE A 65 -5.59 -20.92 -6.51
N HIS A 66 -5.08 -20.51 -5.36
CA HIS A 66 -5.91 -19.85 -4.38
C HIS A 66 -5.14 -18.80 -3.58
N TRP A 67 -5.64 -17.56 -3.61
CA TRP A 67 -5.18 -16.47 -2.76
C TRP A 67 -6.12 -16.25 -1.58
N ALA A 68 -5.54 -16.04 -0.41
CA ALA A 68 -6.28 -15.65 0.78
C ALA A 68 -5.51 -14.59 1.59
N GLN A 69 -6.23 -13.70 2.26
CA GLN A 69 -5.65 -12.83 3.28
C GLN A 69 -5.50 -13.61 4.59
N ILE A 70 -4.33 -13.52 5.22
CA ILE A 70 -4.09 -14.05 6.57
C ILE A 70 -4.44 -12.99 7.60
N GLY A 71 -5.40 -13.30 8.49
CA GLY A 71 -5.90 -12.35 9.47
C GLY A 71 -6.91 -11.36 8.88
N ASN A 72 -7.27 -10.34 9.65
CA ASN A 72 -8.25 -9.32 9.29
C ASN A 72 -7.82 -7.91 9.70
N THR A 73 -6.53 -7.71 9.93
CA THR A 73 -5.92 -6.43 10.27
C THR A 73 -5.04 -5.96 9.13
N PRO A 74 -4.97 -4.64 8.88
CA PRO A 74 -5.77 -3.55 9.48
C PRO A 74 -7.25 -3.62 9.11
N SER A 75 -7.61 -4.27 7.97
CA SER A 75 -8.98 -4.52 7.53
C SER A 75 -9.01 -5.74 6.60
N MET A 76 -10.20 -6.23 6.25
CA MET A 76 -10.34 -7.17 5.13
C MET A 76 -10.17 -6.40 3.81
N ALA A 77 -9.25 -6.84 2.99
CA ALA A 77 -9.08 -6.35 1.63
C ALA A 77 -10.00 -7.11 0.65
N ASN A 78 -10.32 -6.48 -0.47
CA ASN A 78 -11.04 -7.14 -1.55
C ASN A 78 -10.03 -7.74 -2.54
N ILE A 79 -10.14 -9.05 -2.81
CA ILE A 79 -9.33 -9.78 -3.81
C ILE A 79 -10.21 -9.98 -5.05
N SER A 80 -9.79 -9.42 -6.19
CA SER A 80 -10.60 -9.42 -7.42
C SER A 80 -10.89 -10.81 -7.98
N ASP A 81 -9.90 -11.71 -7.90
CA ASP A 81 -10.00 -13.10 -8.35
C ASP A 81 -9.01 -13.96 -7.56
N THR A 82 -9.50 -14.79 -6.65
CA THR A 82 -8.65 -15.66 -5.83
C THR A 82 -8.02 -16.82 -6.60
N ALA A 83 -8.45 -17.09 -7.83
CA ALA A 83 -7.94 -18.17 -8.68
C ALA A 83 -7.01 -17.68 -9.82
N SER A 84 -6.65 -16.40 -9.82
CA SER A 84 -5.67 -15.83 -10.74
C SER A 84 -4.30 -15.73 -10.08
N PHE A 85 -3.21 -15.92 -10.82
CA PHE A 85 -1.87 -15.63 -10.33
C PHE A 85 -1.64 -14.13 -10.04
N THR A 86 -2.35 -13.24 -10.75
CA THR A 86 -2.18 -11.79 -10.67
C THR A 86 -3.46 -11.06 -10.27
N PRO A 87 -4.04 -11.34 -9.07
CA PRO A 87 -5.23 -10.63 -8.63
C PRO A 87 -4.92 -9.18 -8.28
N VAL A 88 -5.93 -8.31 -8.39
CA VAL A 88 -5.87 -6.96 -7.83
C VAL A 88 -6.46 -6.99 -6.43
N ILE A 89 -5.69 -6.47 -5.49
CA ILE A 89 -6.14 -6.23 -4.11
C ILE A 89 -6.60 -4.78 -4.02
N SER A 90 -7.75 -4.53 -3.39
CA SER A 90 -8.32 -3.19 -3.23
C SER A 90 -8.91 -2.97 -1.83
N ASP A 91 -9.38 -1.75 -1.57
CA ASP A 91 -9.90 -1.29 -0.29
C ASP A 91 -8.86 -1.33 0.84
N LEU A 92 -7.59 -1.17 0.46
CA LEU A 92 -6.47 -1.15 1.39
C LEU A 92 -6.47 0.14 2.24
N LYS A 93 -6.22 -0.01 3.53
CA LYS A 93 -6.00 1.06 4.51
C LYS A 93 -4.57 0.98 5.03
N GLU A 94 -4.11 2.03 5.68
CA GLU A 94 -2.81 2.05 6.35
C GLU A 94 -2.59 0.81 7.22
N GLY A 95 -1.40 0.22 7.08
CA GLY A 95 -0.94 -0.95 7.83
C GLY A 95 -0.35 -2.05 6.95
N THR A 96 -0.12 -3.21 7.52
CA THR A 96 0.49 -4.36 6.84
C THR A 96 -0.51 -5.48 6.66
N TYR A 97 -0.62 -5.97 5.43
CA TYR A 97 -1.43 -7.11 5.04
C TYR A 97 -0.53 -8.27 4.67
N THR A 98 -0.96 -9.48 4.99
CA THR A 98 -0.30 -10.71 4.56
C THR A 98 -1.25 -11.49 3.68
N PHE A 99 -0.81 -11.82 2.48
CA PHE A 99 -1.54 -12.70 1.56
C PHE A 99 -0.77 -14.00 1.38
N VAL A 100 -1.49 -15.11 1.27
CA VAL A 100 -0.93 -16.43 1.00
C VAL A 100 -1.44 -16.90 -0.36
N LEU A 101 -0.51 -17.33 -1.22
CA LEU A 101 -0.77 -18.07 -2.43
C LEU A 101 -0.66 -19.57 -2.12
N THR A 102 -1.65 -20.33 -2.48
CA THR A 102 -1.60 -21.80 -2.48
C THR A 102 -1.78 -22.29 -3.90
N VAL A 103 -0.89 -23.16 -4.35
CA VAL A 103 -0.99 -23.86 -5.64
C VAL A 103 -1.16 -25.36 -5.43
N VAL A 104 -1.92 -26.01 -6.33
CA VAL A 104 -2.20 -27.44 -6.31
C VAL A 104 -1.84 -28.03 -7.68
N ASP A 105 -1.15 -29.16 -7.69
CA ASP A 105 -0.77 -29.87 -8.92
C ASP A 105 -1.82 -30.93 -9.33
N ASN A 106 -1.53 -31.62 -10.44
CA ASN A 106 -2.37 -32.70 -10.98
C ASN A 106 -2.32 -34.00 -10.18
N ASP A 107 -1.46 -34.11 -9.19
CA ASP A 107 -1.32 -35.24 -8.27
C ASP A 107 -1.92 -34.96 -6.88
N ASP A 108 -2.66 -33.83 -6.74
CA ASP A 108 -3.30 -33.34 -5.51
C ASP A 108 -2.30 -32.94 -4.41
N LEU A 109 -1.03 -32.71 -4.75
CA LEU A 109 -0.05 -32.11 -3.84
C LEU A 109 -0.16 -30.59 -3.90
N PHE A 110 0.30 -29.91 -2.85
CA PHE A 110 0.20 -28.45 -2.77
C PHE A 110 1.42 -27.83 -2.10
N ASP A 111 1.61 -26.56 -2.36
CA ASP A 111 2.56 -25.70 -1.69
C ASP A 111 1.96 -24.30 -1.49
N SER A 112 2.52 -23.52 -0.57
CA SER A 112 2.03 -22.17 -0.27
C SER A 112 3.17 -21.24 0.07
N ASP A 113 3.09 -20.02 -0.45
CA ASP A 113 4.00 -18.93 -0.16
C ASP A 113 3.24 -17.66 0.23
N THR A 114 3.92 -16.69 0.84
CA THR A 114 3.31 -15.47 1.37
C THR A 114 4.00 -14.21 0.88
N VAL A 115 3.19 -13.16 0.66
CA VAL A 115 3.65 -11.81 0.31
C VAL A 115 3.06 -10.79 1.29
N LEU A 116 3.86 -9.77 1.64
CA LEU A 116 3.42 -8.63 2.43
C LEU A 116 3.04 -7.47 1.52
N VAL A 117 1.92 -6.81 1.83
CA VAL A 117 1.55 -5.50 1.27
C VAL A 117 1.56 -4.49 2.41
N ILE A 118 2.51 -3.56 2.36
CA ILE A 118 2.68 -2.50 3.34
C ILE A 118 2.07 -1.22 2.76
N VAL A 119 1.06 -0.69 3.44
CA VAL A 119 0.37 0.56 3.07
C VAL A 119 0.80 1.64 4.05
N ASN A 120 1.60 2.57 3.56
CA ASN A 120 2.05 3.72 4.33
C ASN A 120 0.96 4.79 4.39
N PRO A 121 0.92 5.63 5.45
CA PRO A 121 0.00 6.77 5.53
C PRO A 121 0.22 7.74 4.36
N ALA A 122 -0.80 8.54 4.05
CA ALA A 122 -0.65 9.66 3.15
C ALA A 122 0.40 10.64 3.68
N VAL A 123 1.14 11.28 2.78
CA VAL A 123 2.07 12.36 3.16
C VAL A 123 1.28 13.66 3.18
N ASN A 124 1.19 14.30 4.37
CA ASN A 124 0.56 15.61 4.50
C ASN A 124 1.37 16.68 3.75
N LEU A 125 0.69 17.52 2.97
CA LEU A 125 1.23 18.73 2.33
C LEU A 125 0.81 19.94 3.13
N ALA A 126 1.77 20.81 3.43
CA ALA A 126 1.48 22.03 4.20
C ALA A 126 0.54 22.98 3.44
N PRO A 127 -0.41 23.61 4.13
CA PRO A 127 -1.35 24.54 3.52
C PRO A 127 -0.67 25.82 3.01
N THR A 128 -1.32 26.51 2.10
CA THR A 128 -0.90 27.81 1.59
C THR A 128 -1.77 28.92 2.12
N ALA A 129 -1.17 29.86 2.87
CA ALA A 129 -1.83 31.08 3.37
C ALA A 129 -1.77 32.21 2.36
N ASN A 130 -2.85 32.99 2.28
CA ASN A 130 -2.91 34.26 1.54
C ASN A 130 -3.54 35.34 2.43
N ALA A 131 -2.76 36.32 2.83
CA ALA A 131 -3.21 37.42 3.69
C ALA A 131 -4.07 38.47 2.96
N GLY A 132 -4.25 38.33 1.64
CA GLY A 132 -4.96 39.31 0.81
C GLY A 132 -4.08 40.41 0.29
N THR A 133 -4.71 41.43 -0.30
CA THR A 133 -4.01 42.61 -0.85
C THR A 133 -3.78 43.69 0.21
N ASP A 134 -2.72 44.47 0.06
CA ASP A 134 -2.44 45.63 0.91
C ASP A 134 -3.59 46.63 0.90
N ILE A 135 -3.89 47.20 2.09
CA ILE A 135 -5.00 48.11 2.31
C ILE A 135 -4.47 49.50 2.68
N SER A 136 -4.98 50.54 2.01
CA SER A 136 -4.71 51.91 2.39
C SER A 136 -5.98 52.59 2.87
N ILE A 137 -5.95 53.22 4.06
CA ILE A 137 -7.05 53.99 4.64
C ILE A 137 -6.60 55.38 5.01
N LEU A 138 -7.54 56.34 5.07
CA LEU A 138 -7.31 57.72 5.45
C LEU A 138 -8.10 58.05 6.70
N LEU A 139 -7.48 58.76 7.66
CA LEU A 139 -8.19 59.30 8.81
C LEU A 139 -9.33 60.22 8.36
N PRO A 140 -10.47 60.19 9.09
CA PRO A 140 -10.70 59.63 10.42
C PRO A 140 -10.99 58.14 10.45
N THR A 141 -11.01 57.40 9.30
CA THR A 141 -11.17 55.95 9.31
C THR A 141 -9.89 55.32 9.91
N ASN A 142 -10.07 54.57 11.01
CA ASN A 142 -9.03 53.97 11.80
C ASN A 142 -9.20 52.45 11.98
N SER A 143 -9.93 51.80 11.06
CA SER A 143 -10.16 50.36 11.06
C SER A 143 -10.21 49.86 9.62
N ALA A 144 -9.88 48.59 9.43
CA ALA A 144 -9.96 47.86 8.14
C ALA A 144 -10.31 46.40 8.35
N VAL A 145 -10.89 45.76 7.35
CA VAL A 145 -11.11 44.34 7.32
C VAL A 145 -10.00 43.70 6.51
N LEU A 146 -9.30 42.73 7.09
CA LEU A 146 -8.34 41.90 6.36
C LEU A 146 -9.08 40.81 5.58
N ASN A 147 -8.57 40.42 4.41
CA ASN A 147 -9.21 39.45 3.53
C ASN A 147 -8.27 38.26 3.33
N GLY A 148 -8.13 37.43 4.37
CA GLY A 148 -7.29 36.25 4.32
C GLY A 148 -8.02 35.06 3.72
N SER A 149 -7.23 34.13 3.19
CA SER A 149 -7.68 32.82 2.74
C SER A 149 -6.59 31.78 2.95
N GLY A 150 -6.97 30.53 2.93
CA GLY A 150 -6.05 29.39 2.93
C GLY A 150 -6.52 28.36 1.93
N THR A 151 -5.60 27.64 1.35
CA THR A 151 -5.87 26.47 0.50
C THR A 151 -4.94 25.34 0.91
N ASP A 152 -5.44 24.13 0.79
CA ASP A 152 -4.71 22.93 1.02
C ASP A 152 -4.92 21.99 -0.17
N ALA A 153 -3.86 21.26 -0.57
CA ALA A 153 -3.87 20.44 -1.77
C ALA A 153 -4.41 19.02 -1.53
N ASP A 154 -4.29 18.52 -0.32
CA ASP A 154 -4.69 17.15 0.06
C ASP A 154 -5.64 17.09 1.27
N GLY A 155 -5.98 18.27 1.85
CA GLY A 155 -6.88 18.38 3.00
C GLY A 155 -7.74 19.62 3.00
N THR A 156 -8.09 20.07 4.21
CA THR A 156 -8.93 21.25 4.46
C THR A 156 -8.34 22.17 5.52
N ILE A 157 -8.57 23.47 5.41
CA ILE A 157 -8.15 24.45 6.43
C ILE A 157 -9.07 24.38 7.63
N VAL A 158 -8.52 24.04 8.81
CA VAL A 158 -9.26 23.97 10.07
C VAL A 158 -9.11 25.20 10.95
N SER A 159 -8.06 25.98 10.77
CA SER A 159 -7.89 27.20 11.57
C SER A 159 -7.18 28.33 10.86
N TYR A 160 -7.46 29.55 11.32
CA TYR A 160 -6.82 30.78 10.94
C TYR A 160 -6.30 31.48 12.20
N ALA A 161 -5.12 32.09 12.12
CA ALA A 161 -4.57 32.90 13.20
C ALA A 161 -3.87 34.13 12.62
N TRP A 162 -4.29 35.32 13.03
CA TRP A 162 -3.68 36.57 12.64
C TRP A 162 -2.83 37.15 13.77
N GLU A 163 -1.68 37.66 13.43
CA GLU A 163 -0.83 38.38 14.37
C GLU A 163 -0.31 39.66 13.73
N GLN A 164 -0.17 40.74 14.54
CA GLN A 164 0.54 41.93 14.16
C GLN A 164 2.05 41.71 14.35
N VAL A 165 2.85 41.98 13.33
CA VAL A 165 4.30 41.72 13.34
C VAL A 165 5.09 42.96 12.99
N GLY A 166 6.38 42.96 13.36
CA GLY A 166 7.31 44.07 13.03
C GLY A 166 7.17 45.31 13.92
N SER A 167 7.91 46.38 13.54
CA SER A 167 7.84 47.69 14.20
C SER A 167 6.62 48.44 13.70
N THR A 168 5.69 48.76 14.58
CA THR A 168 4.41 49.37 14.25
C THR A 168 4.18 50.63 15.09
N PRO A 169 3.34 51.58 14.64
CA PRO A 169 3.06 52.85 15.39
C PRO A 169 2.44 52.58 16.74
N ASN A 170 1.56 51.56 16.85
CA ASN A 170 0.93 51.08 18.09
C ASN A 170 0.45 49.66 17.91
N ASN A 171 -0.03 49.01 18.96
CA ASN A 171 -0.72 47.73 18.88
C ASN A 171 -2.16 47.93 18.39
N ALA A 172 -2.47 47.40 17.23
CA ALA A 172 -3.82 47.39 16.71
C ALA A 172 -4.70 46.38 17.51
N THR A 173 -5.99 46.63 17.61
CA THR A 173 -6.93 45.67 18.11
C THR A 173 -7.38 44.77 16.98
N ILE A 174 -7.15 43.43 17.08
CA ILE A 174 -7.60 42.47 16.06
C ILE A 174 -8.86 41.80 16.59
N ILE A 175 -10.01 42.07 15.98
CA ILE A 175 -11.30 41.49 16.32
C ILE A 175 -11.58 40.33 15.37
N GLY A 176 -11.78 39.12 15.91
CA GLY A 176 -11.96 37.91 15.11
C GLY A 176 -10.63 37.30 14.65
N ILE A 177 -9.63 37.33 15.53
CA ILE A 177 -8.25 36.88 15.27
C ILE A 177 -8.13 35.45 14.66
N SER A 178 -9.14 34.60 14.92
CA SER A 178 -9.22 33.22 14.42
C SER A 178 -10.17 33.06 13.22
N THR A 179 -10.55 34.15 12.57
CA THR A 179 -11.37 34.11 11.35
C THR A 179 -10.53 34.49 10.12
N PRO A 180 -10.92 34.05 8.90
CA PRO A 180 -10.20 34.46 7.70
C PRO A 180 -10.23 35.97 7.48
N ASN A 181 -11.31 36.68 7.92
CA ASN A 181 -11.53 38.10 7.65
C ASN A 181 -11.71 38.90 8.95
N PRO A 182 -10.65 39.08 9.78
CA PRO A 182 -10.77 39.87 11.01
C PRO A 182 -10.83 41.34 10.70
N THR A 183 -11.33 42.11 11.68
CA THR A 183 -11.26 43.57 11.65
C THR A 183 -10.09 44.01 12.50
N VAL A 184 -9.21 44.84 11.93
CA VAL A 184 -8.16 45.57 12.67
C VAL A 184 -8.64 46.97 12.95
N ALA A 185 -8.44 47.45 14.20
CA ALA A 185 -8.98 48.71 14.70
C ALA A 185 -7.94 49.44 15.57
N SER A 186 -8.27 50.67 15.97
CA SER A 186 -7.42 51.55 16.76
C SER A 186 -6.14 51.96 16.06
N LEU A 187 -6.19 52.04 14.72
CA LEU A 187 -5.06 52.41 13.89
C LEU A 187 -4.75 53.92 13.96
N ILE A 188 -3.48 54.28 14.07
CA ILE A 188 -2.97 55.66 13.95
C ILE A 188 -2.10 55.79 12.66
N ILE A 189 -1.65 56.98 12.34
CA ILE A 189 -0.81 57.19 11.15
C ILE A 189 0.43 56.32 11.22
N GLY A 190 0.67 55.52 10.15
CA GLY A 190 1.81 54.66 10.00
C GLY A 190 1.50 53.39 9.20
N THR A 191 2.47 52.48 9.14
CA THR A 191 2.37 51.22 8.43
C THR A 191 2.26 50.04 9.45
N TYR A 192 1.36 49.13 9.20
CA TYR A 192 1.16 47.94 9.99
C TYR A 192 1.37 46.71 9.13
N THR A 193 1.98 45.69 9.67
CA THR A 193 2.12 44.38 9.03
C THR A 193 1.38 43.34 9.83
N PHE A 194 0.53 42.60 9.18
CA PHE A 194 -0.20 41.47 9.75
C PHE A 194 0.22 40.20 9.05
N LYS A 195 0.44 39.16 9.84
CA LYS A 195 0.77 37.83 9.37
C LYS A 195 -0.41 36.91 9.57
N LEU A 196 -0.76 36.16 8.55
CA LEU A 196 -1.76 35.09 8.62
C LEU A 196 -1.03 33.74 8.71
N THR A 197 -1.42 32.93 9.68
CA THR A 197 -1.09 31.51 9.76
C THR A 197 -2.37 30.71 9.53
N VAL A 198 -2.30 29.69 8.70
CA VAL A 198 -3.38 28.73 8.47
C VAL A 198 -2.88 27.35 8.87
N THR A 199 -3.78 26.50 9.38
CA THR A 199 -3.49 25.13 9.74
C THR A 199 -4.51 24.22 9.04
N ASP A 200 -4.05 23.11 8.51
CA ASP A 200 -4.85 22.06 7.88
C ASP A 200 -5.39 21.05 8.91
N ASP A 201 -6.11 20.05 8.45
CA ASP A 201 -6.72 19.02 9.29
C ASP A 201 -5.73 17.92 9.71
N ASP A 202 -4.53 17.90 9.16
CA ASP A 202 -3.46 16.97 9.52
C ASP A 202 -2.40 17.60 10.45
N GLY A 203 -2.45 18.94 10.71
CA GLY A 203 -1.64 19.70 11.67
C GLY A 203 -0.35 20.22 11.11
#